data_01fc812c4fa2f1d8f7459af738899c8d
#
_entry.id   01fc812c4fa2f1d8f7459af738899c8d
#
_cell.length_a   1.000
_cell.length_b   1.000
_cell.length_c   1.000
_cell.angle_alpha   90.00
_cell.angle_beta   90.00
_cell.angle_gamma   90.00
#
_symmetry.space_group_name_H-M   'P 1'
#
loop_
_entity.id
_entity.type
_entity.pdbx_description
1 polymer ?
#
loop_
_entity_poly.entity_id
_entity_poly.type
_entity_poly.pdbx_seq_one_letter_code
_entity_poly.pdbx_strand_id
1 'polypeptide(L)'
;MTIEEYITNHIEPEGDYLYRLWRATNVQLLHGRMASGHLQGRLLKMFVMMMRPQYILEVGTFSGYSAICMAEGLKENEEANKRGSEGAKKSKIITFEINDEQEDFTRPWIENSPVAEFIDFRIGDAITEAPKLGIDFDLVFIDGDKRTYVETYEMAISTLKSGGFIVADNTLWDGHVTDPEYDHDQQTVGIRRFNDHVAQDSRVEVVILPLRDGLTIIRKE
;
A
#
# COMPACT_ATOMS: atom_id res chain seq x y z
N MET A 1 -11.13 12.48 -24.79
CA MET A 1 -11.25 11.86 -23.46
C MET A 1 -10.62 10.48 -23.53
N THR A 2 -9.54 10.26 -22.78
CA THR A 2 -8.90 8.94 -22.68
C THR A 2 -9.72 8.02 -21.77
N ILE A 3 -9.40 6.72 -21.74
CA ILE A 3 -10.06 5.78 -20.82
C ILE A 3 -9.77 6.14 -19.36
N GLU A 4 -8.57 6.65 -19.06
CA GLU A 4 -8.19 7.11 -17.71
C GLU A 4 -9.01 8.34 -17.27
N GLU A 5 -9.16 9.34 -18.16
CA GLU A 5 -10.05 10.48 -17.91
C GLU A 5 -11.49 10.04 -17.68
N TYR A 6 -11.96 9.06 -18.45
CA TYR A 6 -13.31 8.51 -18.28
C TYR A 6 -13.46 7.87 -16.90
N ILE A 7 -12.53 6.98 -16.51
CA ILE A 7 -12.53 6.32 -15.19
C ILE A 7 -12.52 7.34 -14.08
N THR A 8 -11.57 8.31 -14.12
CA THR A 8 -11.42 9.34 -13.07
C THR A 8 -12.68 10.18 -12.89
N ASN A 9 -13.40 10.44 -13.98
CA ASN A 9 -14.66 11.19 -13.94
C ASN A 9 -15.87 10.38 -13.43
N HIS A 10 -15.72 9.05 -13.26
CA HIS A 10 -16.82 8.14 -12.86
C HIS A 10 -16.55 7.40 -11.55
N ILE A 11 -15.47 7.72 -10.85
CA ILE A 11 -15.16 7.18 -9.53
C ILE A 11 -15.30 8.27 -8.46
N GLU A 12 -15.33 7.86 -7.19
CA GLU A 12 -15.36 8.76 -6.04
C GLU A 12 -14.19 9.76 -6.10
N PRO A 13 -14.43 11.06 -5.93
CA PRO A 13 -13.37 12.07 -5.94
C PRO A 13 -12.33 11.81 -4.85
N GLU A 14 -11.06 12.12 -5.15
CA GLU A 14 -9.99 12.00 -4.15
C GLU A 14 -10.07 13.05 -3.03
N GLY A 15 -10.78 14.16 -3.27
CA GLY A 15 -10.90 15.28 -2.35
C GLY A 15 -9.70 16.24 -2.38
N ASP A 16 -9.93 17.45 -1.87
CA ASP A 16 -8.95 18.55 -1.95
C ASP A 16 -7.61 18.23 -1.26
N TYR A 17 -7.64 17.49 -0.17
CA TYR A 17 -6.42 17.18 0.59
C TYR A 17 -5.48 16.27 -0.21
N LEU A 18 -5.99 15.15 -0.70
CA LEU A 18 -5.22 14.21 -1.50
C LEU A 18 -4.78 14.81 -2.84
N TYR A 19 -5.63 15.61 -3.50
CA TYR A 19 -5.25 16.33 -4.71
C TYR A 19 -4.07 17.27 -4.46
N ARG A 20 -4.09 18.06 -3.36
CA ARG A 20 -2.97 18.94 -2.99
C ARG A 20 -1.69 18.15 -2.67
N LEU A 21 -1.81 17.05 -1.95
CA LEU A 21 -0.68 16.16 -1.67
C LEU A 21 -0.09 15.60 -2.97
N TRP A 22 -0.93 15.04 -3.85
CA TRP A 22 -0.51 14.53 -5.15
C TRP A 22 0.22 15.60 -5.96
N ARG A 23 -0.35 16.80 -6.03
CA ARG A 23 0.29 17.93 -6.73
C ARG A 23 1.63 18.32 -6.10
N ALA A 24 1.71 18.43 -4.78
CA ALA A 24 2.95 18.75 -4.07
C ALA A 24 4.02 17.68 -4.33
N THR A 25 3.65 16.40 -4.27
CA THR A 25 4.51 15.25 -4.57
C THR A 25 5.13 15.38 -5.98
N ASN A 26 4.30 15.67 -7.00
CA ASN A 26 4.78 15.80 -8.38
C ASN A 26 5.65 17.05 -8.64
N VAL A 27 5.50 18.10 -7.83
CA VAL A 27 6.26 19.37 -7.99
C VAL A 27 7.56 19.36 -7.17
N GLN A 28 7.58 18.72 -6.01
CA GLN A 28 8.65 18.87 -5.02
C GLN A 28 9.52 17.62 -4.87
N LEU A 29 8.98 16.43 -5.15
CA LEU A 29 9.73 15.19 -4.98
C LEU A 29 10.29 14.68 -6.30
N LEU A 30 11.50 14.13 -6.22
CA LEU A 30 12.07 13.33 -7.30
C LEU A 30 11.16 12.10 -7.52
N HIS A 31 10.84 11.82 -8.78
CA HIS A 31 9.97 10.70 -9.13
C HIS A 31 8.52 10.79 -8.61
N GLY A 32 7.93 11.99 -8.56
CA GLY A 32 6.56 12.22 -8.07
C GLY A 32 5.48 11.29 -8.65
N ARG A 33 5.68 10.75 -9.87
CA ARG A 33 4.81 9.75 -10.52
C ARG A 33 4.72 8.41 -9.76
N MET A 34 5.60 8.15 -8.78
CA MET A 34 5.55 6.95 -7.94
C MET A 34 4.36 6.95 -6.99
N ALA A 35 3.75 8.11 -6.71
CA ALA A 35 2.52 8.16 -5.91
C ALA A 35 1.40 7.34 -6.56
N SER A 36 0.65 6.60 -5.75
CA SER A 36 -0.42 5.69 -6.21
C SER A 36 -1.47 6.38 -7.06
N GLY A 37 -1.79 7.66 -6.78
CA GLY A 37 -2.76 8.45 -7.52
C GLY A 37 -4.22 8.08 -7.25
N HIS A 38 -5.13 8.82 -7.90
CA HIS A 38 -6.56 8.81 -7.58
C HIS A 38 -7.22 7.42 -7.67
N LEU A 39 -7.09 6.74 -8.81
CA LEU A 39 -7.75 5.44 -9.02
C LEU A 39 -7.29 4.39 -8.00
N GLN A 40 -5.98 4.21 -7.84
CA GLN A 40 -5.44 3.22 -6.92
C GLN A 40 -5.70 3.60 -5.47
N GLY A 41 -5.62 4.89 -5.12
CA GLY A 41 -5.97 5.37 -3.79
C GLY A 41 -7.41 5.04 -3.41
N ARG A 42 -8.37 5.24 -4.34
CA ARG A 42 -9.78 4.86 -4.09
C ARG A 42 -9.96 3.35 -3.98
N LEU A 43 -9.22 2.55 -4.77
CA LEU A 43 -9.24 1.10 -4.65
C LEU A 43 -8.69 0.63 -3.29
N LEU A 44 -7.56 1.18 -2.82
CA LEU A 44 -7.01 0.86 -1.50
C LEU A 44 -7.99 1.22 -0.38
N LYS A 45 -8.62 2.41 -0.43
CA LYS A 45 -9.71 2.76 0.49
C LYS A 45 -10.83 1.71 0.46
N MET A 46 -11.27 1.29 -0.73
CA MET A 46 -12.33 0.31 -0.90
C MET A 46 -11.94 -1.06 -0.31
N PHE A 47 -10.70 -1.53 -0.53
CA PHE A 47 -10.20 -2.76 0.09
C PHE A 47 -10.26 -2.70 1.62
N VAL A 48 -9.83 -1.59 2.22
CA VAL A 48 -9.90 -1.39 3.66
C VAL A 48 -11.35 -1.42 4.15
N MET A 49 -12.27 -0.78 3.43
CA MET A 49 -13.70 -0.80 3.78
C MET A 49 -14.31 -2.21 3.70
N MET A 50 -13.91 -3.01 2.70
CA MET A 50 -14.38 -4.38 2.50
C MET A 50 -13.79 -5.36 3.53
N MET A 51 -12.47 -5.30 3.78
CA MET A 51 -11.74 -6.22 4.65
C MET A 51 -11.90 -5.88 6.13
N ARG A 52 -12.20 -4.61 6.48
CA ARG A 52 -12.34 -4.10 7.85
C ARG A 52 -11.15 -4.45 8.75
N PRO A 53 -9.91 -4.19 8.31
CA PRO A 53 -8.72 -4.52 9.09
C PRO A 53 -8.66 -3.69 10.37
N GLN A 54 -8.10 -4.27 11.44
CA GLN A 54 -7.74 -3.53 12.64
C GLN A 54 -6.33 -2.94 12.51
N TYR A 55 -5.40 -3.75 12.00
CA TYR A 55 -4.01 -3.32 11.80
C TYR A 55 -3.59 -3.51 10.34
N ILE A 56 -3.07 -2.44 9.76
CA ILE A 56 -2.48 -2.42 8.41
C ILE A 56 -0.99 -2.14 8.56
N LEU A 57 -0.16 -2.90 7.86
CA LEU A 57 1.24 -2.59 7.62
C LEU A 57 1.39 -2.05 6.20
N GLU A 58 2.11 -0.95 6.03
CA GLU A 58 2.54 -0.44 4.74
C GLU A 58 4.06 -0.41 4.67
N VAL A 59 4.61 -0.94 3.59
CA VAL A 59 6.04 -0.95 3.29
C VAL A 59 6.31 -0.04 2.10
N GLY A 60 6.91 1.12 2.36
CA GLY A 60 7.10 2.20 1.39
C GLY A 60 6.03 3.27 1.53
N THR A 61 6.30 4.29 2.37
CA THR A 61 5.37 5.41 2.61
C THR A 61 5.43 6.44 1.50
N PHE A 62 6.63 6.71 0.99
CA PHE A 62 6.92 7.78 0.03
C PHE A 62 6.30 9.12 0.49
N SER A 63 5.29 9.62 -0.23
CA SER A 63 4.61 10.87 0.12
C SER A 63 3.46 10.72 1.15
N GLY A 64 3.11 9.48 1.53
CA GLY A 64 1.99 9.17 2.42
C GLY A 64 0.62 9.12 1.75
N TYR A 65 0.56 9.18 0.42
CA TYR A 65 -0.71 9.22 -0.31
C TYR A 65 -1.54 7.94 -0.10
N SER A 66 -0.96 6.76 -0.27
CA SER A 66 -1.60 5.45 -0.03
C SER A 66 -2.00 5.26 1.43
N ALA A 67 -1.12 5.62 2.37
CA ALA A 67 -1.42 5.58 3.80
C ALA A 67 -2.68 6.40 4.16
N ILE A 68 -2.78 7.62 3.64
CA ILE A 68 -3.95 8.50 3.86
C ILE A 68 -5.21 7.89 3.23
N CYS A 69 -5.12 7.34 2.01
CA CYS A 69 -6.26 6.68 1.37
C CYS A 69 -6.76 5.46 2.17
N MET A 70 -5.86 4.61 2.67
CA MET A 70 -6.22 3.49 3.53
C MET A 70 -6.77 3.94 4.87
N ALA A 71 -6.22 5.00 5.46
CA ALA A 71 -6.70 5.58 6.70
C ALA A 71 -8.12 6.17 6.57
N GLU A 72 -8.47 6.74 5.42
CA GLU A 72 -9.86 7.13 5.15
C GLU A 72 -10.81 5.92 5.22
N GLY A 73 -10.39 4.76 4.70
CA GLY A 73 -11.16 3.51 4.80
C GLY A 73 -11.32 3.03 6.25
N LEU A 74 -10.28 3.15 7.07
CA LEU A 74 -10.37 2.84 8.52
C LEU A 74 -11.35 3.75 9.24
N LYS A 75 -11.30 5.06 8.96
CA LYS A 75 -12.23 6.03 9.53
C LYS A 75 -13.69 5.70 9.18
N GLU A 76 -13.99 5.40 7.92
CA GLU A 76 -15.33 5.01 7.48
C GLU A 76 -15.83 3.75 8.22
N ASN A 77 -14.96 2.75 8.40
CA ASN A 77 -15.28 1.53 9.13
C ASN A 77 -15.55 1.81 10.61
N GLU A 78 -14.76 2.66 11.27
CA GLU A 78 -15.01 3.03 12.67
C GLU A 78 -16.31 3.84 12.83
N GLU A 79 -16.60 4.75 11.92
CA GLU A 79 -17.86 5.51 11.95
C GLU A 79 -19.08 4.61 11.75
N ALA A 80 -18.98 3.61 10.86
CA ALA A 80 -20.03 2.62 10.66
C ALA A 80 -20.23 1.75 11.92
N ASN A 81 -19.16 1.39 12.63
CA ASN A 81 -19.22 0.59 13.85
C ASN A 81 -19.79 1.38 15.05
N LYS A 82 -19.49 2.69 15.18
CA LYS A 82 -20.05 3.57 16.23
C LYS A 82 -21.58 3.64 16.19
N ARG A 83 -22.20 3.36 15.05
CA ARG A 83 -23.66 3.26 14.91
C ARG A 83 -24.22 1.96 15.48
N GLY A 84 -23.38 0.98 15.85
CA GLY A 84 -23.79 -0.37 16.26
C GLY A 84 -23.37 -0.84 17.67
N SER A 85 -22.29 -0.32 18.28
CA SER A 85 -21.84 -0.76 19.62
C SER A 85 -20.79 0.17 20.25
N GLU A 86 -20.86 0.34 21.56
CA GLU A 86 -19.78 0.95 22.37
C GLU A 86 -18.62 -0.05 22.50
N GLY A 87 -17.38 0.38 22.22
CA GLY A 87 -16.15 -0.37 22.52
C GLY A 87 -15.36 -0.90 21.33
N ALA A 88 -15.51 -0.34 20.12
CA ALA A 88 -14.67 -0.72 18.99
C ALA A 88 -13.19 -0.42 19.28
N LYS A 89 -12.31 -1.42 19.05
CA LYS A 89 -10.86 -1.23 19.13
C LYS A 89 -10.42 -0.23 18.05
N LYS A 90 -9.48 0.67 18.40
CA LYS A 90 -8.93 1.63 17.45
C LYS A 90 -8.13 0.91 16.38
N SER A 91 -8.43 1.21 15.12
CA SER A 91 -7.69 0.71 13.97
C SER A 91 -6.46 1.59 13.69
N LYS A 92 -5.41 1.00 13.14
CA LYS A 92 -4.14 1.70 12.85
C LYS A 92 -3.50 1.20 11.57
N ILE A 93 -2.87 2.14 10.85
CA ILE A 93 -1.85 1.86 9.84
C ILE A 93 -0.49 2.15 10.47
N ILE A 94 0.42 1.19 10.39
CA ILE A 94 1.84 1.40 10.64
C ILE A 94 2.51 1.42 9.27
N THR A 95 3.13 2.54 8.92
CA THR A 95 3.77 2.73 7.62
C THR A 95 5.24 3.04 7.80
N PHE A 96 6.11 2.36 7.03
CA PHE A 96 7.54 2.50 7.09
C PHE A 96 8.11 3.11 5.81
N GLU A 97 8.99 4.10 5.99
CA GLU A 97 9.84 4.66 4.95
C GLU A 97 11.30 4.43 5.29
N ILE A 98 12.05 3.81 4.37
CA ILE A 98 13.47 3.54 4.58
C ILE A 98 14.37 4.75 4.30
N ASN A 99 13.91 5.66 3.42
CA ASN A 99 14.64 6.87 3.09
C ASN A 99 14.25 8.00 4.06
N ASP A 100 15.13 8.32 5.00
CA ASP A 100 14.92 9.37 5.99
C ASP A 100 14.84 10.79 5.39
N GLU A 101 15.42 11.02 4.20
CA GLU A 101 15.28 12.29 3.47
C GLU A 101 13.82 12.61 3.09
N GLN A 102 12.94 11.61 3.04
CA GLN A 102 11.52 11.81 2.76
C GLN A 102 10.75 12.37 3.97
N GLU A 103 11.29 12.26 5.19
CA GLU A 103 10.58 12.60 6.42
C GLU A 103 10.09 14.05 6.45
N ASP A 104 10.94 14.98 6.05
CA ASP A 104 10.63 16.42 6.07
C ASP A 104 9.45 16.79 5.16
N PHE A 105 9.27 16.07 4.06
CA PHE A 105 8.11 16.23 3.18
C PHE A 105 6.89 15.46 3.72
N THR A 106 7.05 14.19 4.06
CA THR A 106 5.93 13.26 4.30
C THR A 106 5.27 13.48 5.64
N ARG A 107 6.05 13.68 6.71
CA ARG A 107 5.52 13.83 8.08
C ARG A 107 4.49 14.96 8.21
N PRO A 108 4.74 16.19 7.72
CA PRO A 108 3.73 17.26 7.79
C PRO A 108 2.43 16.93 7.05
N TRP A 109 2.51 16.22 5.92
CA TRP A 109 1.30 15.81 5.19
C TRP A 109 0.48 14.76 5.94
N ILE A 110 1.13 13.81 6.61
CA ILE A 110 0.44 12.81 7.43
C ILE A 110 -0.17 13.47 8.67
N GLU A 111 0.60 14.24 9.42
CA GLU A 111 0.17 14.85 10.70
C GLU A 111 -0.95 15.88 10.52
N ASN A 112 -0.99 16.60 9.40
CA ASN A 112 -2.06 17.55 9.09
C ASN A 112 -3.23 16.92 8.31
N SER A 113 -3.21 15.61 8.06
CA SER A 113 -4.30 14.96 7.35
C SER A 113 -5.55 14.81 8.21
N PRO A 114 -6.77 14.77 7.60
CA PRO A 114 -8.01 14.54 8.33
C PRO A 114 -8.11 13.16 9.00
N VAL A 115 -7.10 12.31 8.78
CA VAL A 115 -7.02 10.91 9.24
C VAL A 115 -5.71 10.62 9.98
N ALA A 116 -4.99 11.66 10.41
CA ALA A 116 -3.70 11.55 11.11
C ALA A 116 -3.75 10.57 12.30
N GLU A 117 -4.85 10.56 13.05
CA GLU A 117 -5.01 9.68 14.21
C GLU A 117 -4.94 8.17 13.89
N PHE A 118 -5.15 7.79 12.62
CA PHE A 118 -5.08 6.41 12.15
C PHE A 118 -3.70 6.00 11.67
N ILE A 119 -2.74 6.92 11.52
CA ILE A 119 -1.45 6.65 10.89
C ILE A 119 -0.33 6.75 11.93
N ASP A 120 0.53 5.72 11.96
CA ASP A 120 1.79 5.67 12.70
C ASP A 120 2.93 5.62 11.66
N PHE A 121 3.50 6.78 11.34
CA PHE A 121 4.57 6.93 10.36
C PHE A 121 5.93 6.76 11.00
N ARG A 122 6.73 5.86 10.47
CA ARG A 122 8.05 5.49 10.99
C ARG A 122 9.12 5.53 9.91
N ILE A 123 10.28 6.08 10.25
CA ILE A 123 11.49 5.94 9.44
C ILE A 123 12.21 4.67 9.88
N GLY A 124 12.53 3.80 8.90
CA GLY A 124 13.24 2.55 9.13
C GLY A 124 12.90 1.46 8.12
N ASP A 125 13.63 0.37 8.20
CA ASP A 125 13.41 -0.81 7.37
C ASP A 125 12.29 -1.68 7.94
N ALA A 126 11.17 -1.75 7.22
CA ALA A 126 10.00 -2.54 7.61
C ALA A 126 10.33 -4.02 7.81
N ILE A 127 11.25 -4.61 7.01
CA ILE A 127 11.62 -6.02 7.11
C ILE A 127 12.18 -6.34 8.50
N THR A 128 12.96 -5.42 9.06
CA THR A 128 13.59 -5.61 10.37
C THR A 128 12.74 -5.10 11.53
N GLU A 129 11.94 -4.06 11.34
CA GLU A 129 11.22 -3.37 12.41
C GLU A 129 9.78 -3.88 12.62
N ALA A 130 9.07 -4.26 11.56
CA ALA A 130 7.68 -4.69 11.70
C ALA A 130 7.51 -5.94 12.59
N PRO A 131 8.36 -6.99 12.50
CA PRO A 131 8.26 -8.15 13.38
C PRO A 131 8.45 -7.82 14.88
N LYS A 132 9.23 -6.78 15.20
CA LYS A 132 9.48 -6.36 16.59
C LYS A 132 8.28 -5.72 17.26
N LEU A 133 7.26 -5.31 16.47
CA LEU A 133 6.05 -4.69 16.99
C LEU A 133 5.17 -5.69 17.75
N GLY A 134 5.31 -7.00 17.48
CA GLY A 134 4.46 -8.03 18.07
C GLY A 134 2.98 -7.86 17.69
N ILE A 135 2.71 -7.30 16.52
CA ILE A 135 1.36 -7.09 15.97
C ILE A 135 1.11 -8.12 14.88
N ASP A 136 -0.02 -8.81 14.97
CA ASP A 136 -0.54 -9.59 13.85
C ASP A 136 -1.39 -8.68 12.98
N PHE A 137 -0.95 -8.44 11.73
CA PHE A 137 -1.61 -7.56 10.78
C PHE A 137 -2.78 -8.28 10.08
N ASP A 138 -3.80 -7.52 9.69
CA ASP A 138 -4.93 -8.00 8.89
C ASP A 138 -4.71 -7.75 7.39
N LEU A 139 -3.98 -6.68 7.07
CA LEU A 139 -3.63 -6.26 5.71
C LEU A 139 -2.18 -5.76 5.68
N VAL A 140 -1.43 -6.18 4.67
CA VAL A 140 -0.10 -5.63 4.36
C VAL A 140 -0.12 -5.05 2.95
N PHE A 141 0.28 -3.79 2.80
CA PHE A 141 0.52 -3.17 1.50
C PHE A 141 2.02 -3.06 1.22
N ILE A 142 2.46 -3.65 0.11
CA ILE A 142 3.88 -3.68 -0.29
C ILE A 142 4.08 -2.77 -1.49
N ASP A 143 4.82 -1.68 -1.30
CA ASP A 143 5.23 -0.73 -2.35
C ASP A 143 6.64 -0.18 -2.09
N GLY A 144 7.55 -1.07 -1.69
CA GLY A 144 8.95 -0.75 -1.44
C GLY A 144 9.87 -1.02 -2.63
N ASP A 145 11.17 -1.25 -2.32
CA ASP A 145 12.19 -1.62 -3.29
C ASP A 145 11.91 -3.00 -3.90
N LYS A 146 11.76 -3.04 -5.21
CA LYS A 146 11.36 -4.24 -5.96
C LYS A 146 12.40 -5.37 -5.86
N ARG A 147 13.66 -5.04 -5.58
CA ARG A 147 14.75 -6.01 -5.38
C ARG A 147 14.59 -6.86 -4.12
N THR A 148 13.84 -6.36 -3.14
CA THR A 148 13.61 -7.01 -1.83
C THR A 148 12.17 -7.51 -1.65
N TYR A 149 11.40 -7.65 -2.75
CA TYR A 149 9.99 -8.05 -2.65
C TYR A 149 9.77 -9.44 -2.08
N VAL A 150 10.68 -10.39 -2.33
CA VAL A 150 10.60 -11.75 -1.73
C VAL A 150 10.80 -11.67 -0.22
N GLU A 151 11.82 -10.95 0.23
CA GLU A 151 12.12 -10.77 1.65
C GLU A 151 11.00 -10.02 2.38
N THR A 152 10.43 -8.99 1.72
CA THR A 152 9.29 -8.24 2.23
C THR A 152 8.04 -9.13 2.33
N TYR A 153 7.82 -9.98 1.34
CA TYR A 153 6.71 -10.95 1.35
C TYR A 153 6.85 -11.95 2.50
N GLU A 154 8.02 -12.54 2.70
CA GLU A 154 8.23 -13.50 3.80
C GLU A 154 8.05 -12.82 5.17
N MET A 155 8.53 -11.59 5.34
CA MET A 155 8.23 -10.79 6.54
C MET A 155 6.73 -10.58 6.69
N ALA A 156 6.04 -10.17 5.62
CA ALA A 156 4.59 -9.96 5.63
C ALA A 156 3.83 -11.24 6.01
N ILE A 157 4.16 -12.39 5.40
CA ILE A 157 3.55 -13.70 5.75
C ILE A 157 3.79 -14.04 7.22
N SER A 158 4.98 -13.75 7.77
CA SER A 158 5.30 -14.06 9.17
C SER A 158 4.49 -13.23 10.18
N THR A 159 4.05 -12.02 9.79
CA THR A 159 3.34 -11.07 10.65
C THR A 159 1.85 -10.95 10.32
N LEU A 160 1.40 -11.59 9.24
CA LEU A 160 -0.01 -11.55 8.79
C LEU A 160 -0.83 -12.64 9.49
N LYS A 161 -2.04 -12.32 9.93
CA LYS A 161 -3.03 -13.29 10.43
C LYS A 161 -3.42 -14.29 9.34
N SER A 162 -3.81 -15.51 9.74
CA SER A 162 -4.53 -16.43 8.84
C SER A 162 -5.84 -15.76 8.36
N GLY A 163 -6.14 -15.87 7.07
CA GLY A 163 -7.23 -15.16 6.41
C GLY A 163 -6.94 -13.68 6.08
N GLY A 164 -5.79 -13.15 6.49
CA GLY A 164 -5.34 -11.80 6.16
C GLY A 164 -4.88 -11.68 4.70
N PHE A 165 -4.67 -10.44 4.25
CA PHE A 165 -4.34 -10.13 2.86
C PHE A 165 -3.03 -9.36 2.73
N ILE A 166 -2.31 -9.64 1.65
CA ILE A 166 -1.23 -8.80 1.15
C ILE A 166 -1.69 -8.20 -0.18
N VAL A 167 -1.43 -6.92 -0.38
CA VAL A 167 -1.60 -6.23 -1.65
C VAL A 167 -0.22 -5.71 -2.05
N ALA A 168 0.34 -6.20 -3.16
CA ALA A 168 1.65 -5.80 -3.66
C ALA A 168 1.52 -5.01 -4.96
N ASP A 169 2.12 -3.82 -4.99
CA ASP A 169 2.08 -2.90 -6.14
C ASP A 169 3.19 -3.19 -7.16
N ASN A 170 3.02 -2.73 -8.38
CA ASN A 170 3.96 -2.77 -9.51
C ASN A 170 4.42 -4.19 -9.91
N THR A 171 3.57 -5.19 -9.74
CA THR A 171 3.95 -6.60 -9.96
C THR A 171 3.99 -7.02 -11.44
N LEU A 172 3.54 -6.16 -12.36
CA LEU A 172 3.72 -6.31 -13.81
C LEU A 172 4.81 -5.38 -14.37
N TRP A 173 5.24 -4.36 -13.61
CA TRP A 173 6.38 -3.50 -13.86
C TRP A 173 6.44 -2.97 -15.30
N ASP A 174 5.43 -2.20 -15.73
CA ASP A 174 5.27 -1.67 -17.10
C ASP A 174 5.37 -2.74 -18.21
N GLY A 175 5.06 -4.02 -17.87
CA GLY A 175 5.20 -5.15 -18.80
C GLY A 175 6.60 -5.75 -18.90
N HIS A 176 7.61 -5.17 -18.23
CA HIS A 176 8.99 -5.65 -18.25
C HIS A 176 9.13 -7.10 -17.78
N VAL A 177 8.18 -7.58 -16.94
CA VAL A 177 8.19 -8.97 -16.46
C VAL A 177 8.15 -10.02 -17.58
N THR A 178 7.65 -9.66 -18.77
CA THR A 178 7.57 -10.55 -19.93
C THR A 178 8.56 -10.24 -21.03
N ASP A 179 9.37 -9.17 -20.89
CA ASP A 179 10.29 -8.69 -21.93
C ASP A 179 11.74 -9.10 -21.62
N PRO A 180 12.38 -9.92 -22.49
CA PRO A 180 13.77 -10.33 -22.31
C PRO A 180 14.80 -9.20 -22.32
N GLU A 181 14.46 -8.02 -22.85
CA GLU A 181 15.36 -6.85 -22.81
C GLU A 181 15.70 -6.44 -21.38
N TYR A 182 14.81 -6.73 -20.41
CA TYR A 182 14.97 -6.41 -18.99
C TYR A 182 15.53 -7.55 -18.13
N ASP A 183 16.10 -8.61 -18.73
CA ASP A 183 16.65 -9.77 -17.97
C ASP A 183 17.81 -9.39 -17.02
N HIS A 184 18.44 -8.23 -17.26
CA HIS A 184 19.53 -7.71 -16.43
C HIS A 184 19.12 -6.55 -15.52
N ASP A 185 17.89 -6.05 -15.63
CA ASP A 185 17.37 -5.03 -14.74
C ASP A 185 17.01 -5.65 -13.37
N GLN A 186 17.69 -5.19 -12.31
CA GLN A 186 17.57 -5.77 -10.98
C GLN A 186 16.18 -5.62 -10.38
N GLN A 187 15.44 -4.57 -10.74
CA GLN A 187 14.06 -4.37 -10.29
C GLN A 187 13.14 -5.40 -10.96
N THR A 188 13.24 -5.55 -12.27
CA THR A 188 12.48 -6.55 -13.04
C THR A 188 12.78 -7.98 -12.55
N VAL A 189 14.05 -8.30 -12.34
CA VAL A 189 14.46 -9.60 -11.79
C VAL A 189 13.84 -9.84 -10.40
N GLY A 190 13.83 -8.82 -9.54
CA GLY A 190 13.22 -8.88 -8.21
C GLY A 190 11.71 -9.18 -8.29
N ILE A 191 10.98 -8.48 -9.15
CA ILE A 191 9.54 -8.68 -9.36
C ILE A 191 9.24 -10.08 -9.95
N ARG A 192 10.01 -10.52 -10.96
CA ARG A 192 9.82 -11.88 -11.50
C ARG A 192 10.03 -12.95 -10.42
N ARG A 193 11.09 -12.83 -9.63
CA ARG A 193 11.34 -13.73 -8.50
C ARG A 193 10.20 -13.74 -7.49
N PHE A 194 9.67 -12.56 -7.16
CA PHE A 194 8.51 -12.44 -6.27
C PHE A 194 7.28 -13.12 -6.86
N ASN A 195 6.93 -12.84 -8.11
CA ASN A 195 5.77 -13.44 -8.77
C ASN A 195 5.87 -14.97 -8.83
N ASP A 196 7.06 -15.51 -9.21
CA ASP A 196 7.31 -16.95 -9.24
C ASP A 196 7.23 -17.58 -7.84
N HIS A 197 7.79 -16.91 -6.83
CA HIS A 197 7.79 -17.37 -5.46
C HIS A 197 6.37 -17.46 -4.89
N VAL A 198 5.58 -16.41 -5.04
CA VAL A 198 4.18 -16.38 -4.56
C VAL A 198 3.30 -17.36 -5.30
N ALA A 199 3.47 -17.52 -6.62
CA ALA A 199 2.70 -18.47 -7.42
C ALA A 199 2.91 -19.94 -7.03
N GLN A 200 4.03 -20.26 -6.37
CA GLN A 200 4.37 -21.60 -5.92
C GLN A 200 4.14 -21.83 -4.41
N ASP A 201 3.71 -20.79 -3.69
CA ASP A 201 3.54 -20.86 -2.25
C ASP A 201 2.18 -21.45 -1.87
N SER A 202 2.19 -22.64 -1.29
CA SER A 202 0.97 -23.33 -0.85
C SER A 202 0.28 -22.73 0.38
N ARG A 203 0.88 -21.70 1.00
CA ARG A 203 0.32 -20.98 2.15
C ARG A 203 -0.70 -19.93 1.76
N VAL A 204 -0.87 -19.66 0.45
CA VAL A 204 -1.64 -18.50 -0.04
C VAL A 204 -2.46 -18.81 -1.28
N GLU A 205 -3.52 -18.02 -1.47
CA GLU A 205 -4.23 -17.84 -2.74
C GLU A 205 -3.80 -16.52 -3.36
N VAL A 206 -3.59 -16.48 -4.70
CA VAL A 206 -3.06 -15.30 -5.38
C VAL A 206 -3.83 -14.95 -6.64
N VAL A 207 -3.98 -13.63 -6.91
CA VAL A 207 -4.46 -13.09 -8.17
C VAL A 207 -3.70 -11.82 -8.53
N ILE A 208 -3.36 -11.63 -9.82
CA ILE A 208 -2.75 -10.42 -10.34
C ILE A 208 -3.78 -9.64 -11.14
N LEU A 209 -4.00 -8.38 -10.79
CA LEU A 209 -4.86 -7.45 -11.51
C LEU A 209 -4.00 -6.58 -12.43
N PRO A 210 -4.35 -6.44 -13.73
CA PRO A 210 -3.65 -5.54 -14.66
C PRO A 210 -4.09 -4.08 -14.45
N LEU A 211 -3.91 -3.56 -13.24
CA LEU A 211 -4.20 -2.19 -12.87
C LEU A 211 -2.87 -1.43 -12.79
N ARG A 212 -2.72 -0.37 -13.59
CA ARG A 212 -1.44 0.36 -13.72
C ARG A 212 -0.29 -0.64 -13.99
N ASP A 213 0.71 -0.65 -13.14
CA ASP A 213 1.89 -1.52 -13.25
C ASP A 213 1.68 -2.91 -12.63
N GLY A 214 0.42 -3.31 -12.44
CA GLY A 214 0.04 -4.58 -11.83
C GLY A 214 -0.14 -4.51 -10.31
N LEU A 215 -1.24 -5.06 -9.83
CA LEU A 215 -1.56 -5.16 -8.41
C LEU A 215 -1.83 -6.63 -8.07
N THR A 216 -0.99 -7.23 -7.24
CA THR A 216 -1.16 -8.61 -6.78
C THR A 216 -1.87 -8.63 -5.44
N ILE A 217 -2.96 -9.39 -5.38
CA ILE A 217 -3.72 -9.64 -4.15
C ILE A 217 -3.42 -11.07 -3.71
N ILE A 218 -3.00 -11.23 -2.46
CA ILE A 218 -2.58 -12.50 -1.87
C ILE A 218 -3.37 -12.68 -0.58
N ARG A 219 -4.00 -13.83 -0.40
CA ARG A 219 -4.69 -14.20 0.83
C ARG A 219 -3.93 -15.32 1.53
N LYS A 220 -3.56 -15.11 2.78
CA LYS A 220 -2.97 -16.17 3.62
C LYS A 220 -4.05 -17.15 4.08
N GLU A 221 -3.82 -18.44 3.92
CA GLU A 221 -4.68 -19.50 4.43
C GLU A 221 -4.65 -19.66 5.94
#